data_8281f3c154e5fea60036ac0508b051b1
#
_entry.id   8281f3c154e5fea60036ac0508b051b1
#
_cell.length_a   1.000
_cell.length_b   1.000
_cell.length_c   1.000
_cell.angle_alpha   90.00
_cell.angle_beta   90.00
_cell.angle_gamma   90.00
#
_symmetry.space_group_name_H-M   'P 1'
#
loop_
_entity.id
_entity.type
_entity.pdbx_description
1 polymer ?
#
loop_
_entity_poly.entity_id
_entity_poly.type
_entity_poly.pdbx_seq_one_letter_code
_entity_poly.pdbx_strand_id
1 'polypeptide(L)'
;EKIDKNFIEKVSEIIESIGSSKNDFVIDNLFIHELHHTKINKQDLQNEKSLKYFIENLKNFNFYNKKEIQNFLVAKTGKKIVSNTHTILSDREFFLIKRNEILDSSEYELEMGINQNPFLIKLERSDEAKKPNSREVCLYCDIKLPLIVRRPKIGDTFYPYGMKGKKKLSKFFKDKKMSIFAKQNQWVLSNRDDILWIIGERADNRFIKTKGKCLKISI
;
A
#
# COMPACT_ATOMS: atom_id res chain seq x y z
N GLU A 1 -8.43 -6.36 -20.27
CA GLU A 1 -8.65 -7.79 -20.03
C GLU A 1 -10.16 -8.02 -20.09
N LYS A 2 -10.61 -8.89 -21.03
CA LYS A 2 -12.00 -9.35 -21.07
C LYS A 2 -12.17 -10.38 -19.95
N ILE A 3 -13.11 -10.15 -19.07
CA ILE A 3 -13.51 -11.12 -18.06
C ILE A 3 -14.15 -12.30 -18.80
N ASP A 4 -13.67 -13.50 -18.50
CA ASP A 4 -14.16 -14.73 -19.12
C ASP A 4 -15.65 -14.94 -18.73
N LYS A 5 -16.51 -15.15 -19.73
CA LYS A 5 -17.93 -15.44 -19.51
C LYS A 5 -18.14 -16.66 -18.62
N ASN A 6 -17.34 -17.71 -18.83
CA ASN A 6 -17.39 -18.92 -18.02
C ASN A 6 -17.09 -18.64 -16.54
N PHE A 7 -16.19 -17.70 -16.25
CA PHE A 7 -15.91 -17.31 -14.87
C PHE A 7 -17.10 -16.58 -14.23
N ILE A 8 -17.80 -15.74 -14.98
CA ILE A 8 -18.99 -15.02 -14.49
C ILE A 8 -20.10 -16.00 -14.13
N GLU A 9 -20.39 -16.95 -15.03
CA GLU A 9 -21.41 -18.00 -14.81
C GLU A 9 -21.06 -18.86 -13.60
N LYS A 10 -19.82 -19.30 -13.50
CA LYS A 10 -19.31 -20.09 -12.37
C LYS A 10 -19.42 -19.36 -11.02
N VAL A 11 -19.09 -18.05 -10.98
CA VAL A 11 -19.27 -17.25 -9.77
C VAL A 11 -20.74 -17.17 -9.38
N SER A 12 -21.65 -17.02 -10.33
CA SER A 12 -23.09 -16.96 -10.09
C SER A 12 -23.62 -18.26 -9.49
N GLU A 13 -23.29 -19.39 -10.11
CA GLU A 13 -23.69 -20.75 -9.65
C GLU A 13 -23.19 -21.03 -8.23
N ILE A 14 -21.91 -20.72 -7.95
CA ILE A 14 -21.34 -20.92 -6.60
C ILE A 14 -22.06 -20.06 -5.57
N ILE A 15 -22.28 -18.77 -5.86
CA ILE A 15 -22.95 -17.86 -4.93
C ILE A 15 -24.39 -18.32 -4.63
N GLU A 16 -25.10 -18.86 -5.60
CA GLU A 16 -26.43 -19.42 -5.41
C GLU A 16 -26.39 -20.70 -4.55
N SER A 17 -25.39 -21.56 -4.73
CA SER A 17 -25.22 -22.80 -3.99
C SER A 17 -24.77 -22.60 -2.54
N ILE A 18 -24.20 -21.45 -2.18
CA ILE A 18 -23.75 -21.17 -0.82
C ILE A 18 -24.93 -21.10 0.16
N GLY A 19 -24.89 -21.98 1.14
CA GLY A 19 -25.92 -22.09 2.19
C GLY A 19 -26.67 -23.42 2.15
N SER A 20 -26.51 -24.24 1.10
CA SER A 20 -27.16 -25.55 0.96
C SER A 20 -26.31 -26.75 1.41
N SER A 21 -25.03 -26.56 1.69
CA SER A 21 -24.18 -27.63 2.24
C SER A 21 -23.09 -27.08 3.16
N LYS A 22 -22.85 -27.76 4.30
CA LYS A 22 -21.63 -27.56 5.08
C LYS A 22 -20.47 -28.18 4.30
N ASN A 23 -19.50 -27.38 3.94
CA ASN A 23 -18.24 -27.87 3.38
C ASN A 23 -17.16 -27.80 4.45
N ASP A 24 -16.71 -28.95 4.91
CA ASP A 24 -15.66 -29.10 5.93
C ASP A 24 -14.25 -29.21 5.33
N PHE A 25 -13.99 -28.63 4.16
CA PHE A 25 -12.65 -28.67 3.61
C PHE A 25 -11.93 -27.32 3.78
N VAL A 26 -10.68 -27.40 4.20
CA VAL A 26 -9.75 -26.27 4.29
C VAL A 26 -8.82 -26.32 3.09
N ILE A 27 -8.61 -25.19 2.44
CA ILE A 27 -7.60 -25.05 1.39
C ILE A 27 -6.42 -24.32 2.02
N ASP A 28 -5.38 -25.09 2.31
CA ASP A 28 -4.15 -24.56 2.89
C ASP A 28 -3.52 -23.51 1.97
N ASN A 29 -3.03 -22.44 2.59
CA ASN A 29 -2.32 -21.35 1.92
C ASN A 29 -3.13 -20.52 0.90
N LEU A 30 -4.46 -20.66 0.81
CA LEU A 30 -5.25 -19.78 -0.04
C LEU A 30 -5.22 -18.32 0.46
N PHE A 31 -5.31 -18.14 1.79
CA PHE A 31 -5.22 -16.86 2.47
C PHE A 31 -3.80 -16.63 2.98
N ILE A 32 -3.02 -15.84 2.27
CA ILE A 32 -1.65 -15.48 2.66
C ILE A 32 -1.72 -14.24 3.55
N HIS A 33 -1.45 -14.42 4.83
CA HIS A 33 -1.45 -13.33 5.81
C HIS A 33 -0.11 -12.61 5.80
N GLU A 34 -0.13 -11.33 5.45
CA GLU A 34 1.01 -10.42 5.52
C GLU A 34 0.81 -9.43 6.68
N LEU A 35 1.84 -8.65 7.03
CA LEU A 35 1.83 -7.75 8.20
C LEU A 35 0.61 -6.81 8.25
N HIS A 36 0.16 -6.33 7.11
CA HIS A 36 -0.90 -5.31 7.03
C HIS A 36 -2.15 -5.75 6.25
N HIS A 37 -2.15 -6.93 5.64
CA HIS A 37 -3.27 -7.41 4.85
C HIS A 37 -3.20 -8.91 4.58
N THR A 38 -4.33 -9.48 4.20
CA THR A 38 -4.42 -10.85 3.69
C THR A 38 -4.48 -10.79 2.17
N LYS A 39 -3.72 -11.66 1.52
CA LYS A 39 -3.54 -11.70 0.08
C LYS A 39 -4.03 -13.05 -0.47
N ILE A 40 -4.78 -13.01 -1.54
CA ILE A 40 -5.31 -14.18 -2.22
C ILE A 40 -4.95 -14.06 -3.70
N ASN A 41 -4.26 -15.07 -4.25
CA ASN A 41 -3.92 -15.09 -5.66
C ASN A 41 -5.18 -15.42 -6.49
N LYS A 42 -5.49 -14.60 -7.49
CA LYS A 42 -6.65 -14.80 -8.36
C LYS A 42 -6.54 -16.07 -9.21
N GLN A 43 -5.32 -16.50 -9.51
CA GLN A 43 -5.10 -17.76 -10.27
C GLN A 43 -5.57 -18.98 -9.47
N ASP A 44 -5.42 -18.96 -8.14
CA ASP A 44 -5.86 -20.06 -7.28
C ASP A 44 -7.39 -20.18 -7.23
N LEU A 45 -8.11 -19.12 -7.59
CA LEU A 45 -9.58 -19.08 -7.64
C LEU A 45 -10.17 -19.54 -8.98
N GLN A 46 -9.35 -19.98 -9.93
CA GLN A 46 -9.83 -20.63 -11.17
C GLN A 46 -10.45 -22.00 -10.88
N ASN A 47 -10.03 -22.66 -9.82
CA ASN A 47 -10.62 -23.89 -9.33
C ASN A 47 -11.91 -23.59 -8.58
N GLU A 48 -12.96 -24.38 -8.86
CA GLU A 48 -14.29 -24.22 -8.24
C GLU A 48 -14.27 -24.39 -6.71
N LYS A 49 -13.53 -25.36 -6.22
CA LYS A 49 -13.40 -25.60 -4.75
C LYS A 49 -12.75 -24.39 -4.06
N SER A 50 -11.66 -23.88 -4.64
CA SER A 50 -10.97 -22.71 -4.09
C SER A 50 -11.85 -21.46 -4.12
N LEU A 51 -12.58 -21.26 -5.20
CA LEU A 51 -13.50 -20.12 -5.34
C LEU A 51 -14.65 -20.20 -4.33
N LYS A 52 -15.26 -21.37 -4.17
CA LYS A 52 -16.30 -21.61 -3.17
C LYS A 52 -15.78 -21.37 -1.75
N TYR A 53 -14.64 -21.95 -1.42
CA TYR A 53 -13.99 -21.75 -0.13
C TYR A 53 -13.68 -20.28 0.14
N PHE A 54 -13.15 -19.56 -0.86
CA PHE A 54 -12.89 -18.13 -0.73
C PHE A 54 -14.17 -17.35 -0.43
N ILE A 55 -15.24 -17.56 -1.20
CA ILE A 55 -16.52 -16.84 -1.03
C ILE A 55 -17.14 -17.12 0.33
N GLU A 56 -17.12 -18.38 0.79
CA GLU A 56 -17.62 -18.76 2.12
C GLU A 56 -16.84 -18.09 3.25
N ASN A 57 -15.50 -18.00 3.11
CA ASN A 57 -14.64 -17.37 4.10
C ASN A 57 -14.71 -15.84 4.12
N LEU A 58 -15.30 -15.20 3.11
CA LEU A 58 -15.53 -13.75 3.14
C LEU A 58 -16.43 -13.32 4.30
N LYS A 59 -17.26 -14.23 4.85
CA LYS A 59 -18.05 -14.00 6.06
C LYS A 59 -17.19 -13.66 7.28
N ASN A 60 -15.99 -14.24 7.37
CA ASN A 60 -15.03 -13.98 8.45
C ASN A 60 -14.51 -12.55 8.43
N PHE A 61 -14.65 -11.87 7.29
CA PHE A 61 -14.32 -10.47 7.08
C PHE A 61 -15.57 -9.58 7.00
N ASN A 62 -16.73 -10.10 7.43
CA ASN A 62 -18.02 -9.41 7.44
C ASN A 62 -18.56 -9.00 6.04
N PHE A 63 -18.24 -9.74 5.00
CA PHE A 63 -18.87 -9.60 3.69
C PHE A 63 -19.99 -10.62 3.53
N TYR A 64 -21.24 -10.16 3.52
CA TYR A 64 -22.43 -11.01 3.49
C TYR A 64 -23.29 -10.81 2.23
N ASN A 65 -23.17 -9.68 1.55
CA ASN A 65 -23.99 -9.35 0.41
C ASN A 65 -23.53 -10.14 -0.84
N LYS A 66 -24.28 -11.19 -1.17
CA LYS A 66 -24.00 -12.08 -2.30
C LYS A 66 -23.84 -11.32 -3.63
N LYS A 67 -24.76 -10.38 -3.92
CA LYS A 67 -24.75 -9.59 -5.15
C LYS A 67 -23.54 -8.65 -5.24
N GLU A 68 -23.15 -8.07 -4.13
CA GLU A 68 -21.96 -7.22 -4.06
C GLU A 68 -20.67 -8.04 -4.26
N ILE A 69 -20.58 -9.21 -3.63
CA ILE A 69 -19.46 -10.15 -3.80
C ILE A 69 -19.36 -10.60 -5.27
N GLN A 70 -20.48 -10.99 -5.89
CA GLN A 70 -20.52 -11.38 -7.29
C GLN A 70 -19.99 -10.25 -8.20
N ASN A 71 -20.52 -9.05 -8.05
CA ASN A 71 -20.10 -7.89 -8.82
C ASN A 71 -18.62 -7.52 -8.60
N PHE A 72 -18.11 -7.79 -7.40
CA PHE A 72 -16.71 -7.55 -7.06
C PHE A 72 -15.78 -8.56 -7.73
N LEU A 73 -16.12 -9.84 -7.69
CA LEU A 73 -15.28 -10.92 -8.24
C LEU A 73 -15.08 -10.81 -9.76
N VAL A 74 -16.09 -10.31 -10.46
CA VAL A 74 -16.06 -10.10 -11.91
C VAL A 74 -15.63 -8.69 -12.32
N ALA A 75 -15.25 -7.85 -11.36
CA ALA A 75 -14.89 -6.46 -11.65
C ALA A 75 -13.43 -6.31 -12.08
N LYS A 76 -13.17 -5.20 -12.77
CA LYS A 76 -11.79 -4.81 -13.14
C LYS A 76 -10.95 -4.46 -11.92
N THR A 77 -9.63 -4.52 -12.11
CA THR A 77 -8.62 -4.06 -11.15
C THR A 77 -8.92 -2.65 -10.62
N GLY A 78 -8.79 -2.47 -9.31
CA GLY A 78 -9.07 -1.23 -8.62
C GLY A 78 -10.47 -1.17 -7.97
N LYS A 79 -11.38 -2.13 -8.27
CA LYS A 79 -12.66 -2.24 -7.58
C LYS A 79 -12.43 -2.63 -6.12
N LYS A 80 -13.18 -2.03 -5.23
CA LYS A 80 -13.20 -2.40 -3.81
C LYS A 80 -14.64 -2.53 -3.31
N ILE A 81 -14.81 -3.37 -2.31
CA ILE A 81 -16.00 -3.43 -1.46
C ILE A 81 -15.59 -3.29 0.00
N VAL A 82 -16.49 -2.78 0.82
CA VAL A 82 -16.20 -2.41 2.21
C VAL A 82 -17.26 -3.04 3.11
N SER A 83 -16.79 -3.80 4.10
CA SER A 83 -17.64 -4.27 5.22
C SER A 83 -17.46 -3.35 6.44
N ASN A 84 -18.15 -3.68 7.54
CA ASN A 84 -17.98 -2.93 8.79
C ASN A 84 -16.55 -3.02 9.35
N THR A 85 -15.81 -4.07 9.04
CA THR A 85 -14.50 -4.35 9.63
C THR A 85 -13.36 -4.39 8.63
N HIS A 86 -13.63 -4.69 7.37
CA HIS A 86 -12.60 -4.90 6.36
C HIS A 86 -12.95 -4.26 5.02
N THR A 87 -11.91 -3.97 4.25
CA THR A 87 -12.00 -3.62 2.84
C THR A 87 -11.30 -4.69 2.03
N ILE A 88 -11.95 -5.20 0.98
CA ILE A 88 -11.34 -6.05 -0.02
C ILE A 88 -11.14 -5.27 -1.31
N LEU A 89 -9.95 -5.38 -1.89
CA LEU A 89 -9.53 -4.71 -3.11
C LEU A 89 -9.16 -5.73 -4.18
N SER A 90 -9.73 -5.59 -5.36
CA SER A 90 -9.25 -6.30 -6.56
C SER A 90 -8.00 -5.58 -7.08
N ASP A 91 -6.82 -6.09 -6.78
CA ASP A 91 -5.56 -5.66 -7.41
C ASP A 91 -5.30 -6.52 -8.68
N ARG A 92 -4.16 -6.40 -9.33
CA ARG A 92 -3.86 -7.06 -10.62
C ARG A 92 -3.99 -8.58 -10.53
N GLU A 93 -3.13 -9.18 -9.75
CA GLU A 93 -3.00 -10.64 -9.60
C GLU A 93 -3.65 -11.16 -8.32
N PHE A 94 -4.05 -10.25 -7.41
CA PHE A 94 -4.47 -10.59 -6.07
C PHE A 94 -5.79 -9.92 -5.69
N PHE A 95 -6.53 -10.56 -4.79
CA PHE A 95 -7.45 -9.88 -3.90
C PHE A 95 -6.70 -9.58 -2.60
N LEU A 96 -6.82 -8.35 -2.12
CA LEU A 96 -6.18 -7.85 -0.91
C LEU A 96 -7.25 -7.50 0.10
N ILE A 97 -7.27 -8.17 1.25
CA ILE A 97 -8.19 -7.90 2.35
C ILE A 97 -7.43 -7.17 3.44
N LYS A 98 -7.91 -6.00 3.83
CA LYS A 98 -7.32 -5.20 4.91
C LYS A 98 -8.40 -4.83 5.93
N ARG A 99 -8.05 -4.85 7.21
CA ARG A 99 -8.90 -4.30 8.26
C ARG A 99 -9.12 -2.80 8.04
N ASN A 100 -10.36 -2.34 8.29
CA ASN A 100 -10.65 -0.92 8.22
C ASN A 100 -9.98 -0.23 9.41
N GLU A 101 -8.98 0.56 9.10
CA GLU A 101 -8.28 1.40 10.06
C GLU A 101 -8.53 2.86 9.67
N ILE A 102 -8.66 3.71 10.67
CA ILE A 102 -8.61 5.15 10.44
C ILE A 102 -7.17 5.43 10.02
N LEU A 103 -6.98 5.86 8.77
CA LEU A 103 -5.66 6.27 8.31
C LEU A 103 -5.25 7.51 9.10
N ASP A 104 -4.13 7.39 9.77
CA ASP A 104 -3.51 8.53 10.42
C ASP A 104 -3.10 9.56 9.36
N SER A 105 -3.76 10.71 9.37
CA SER A 105 -3.51 11.85 8.50
C SER A 105 -2.74 12.97 9.20
N SER A 106 -2.28 12.73 10.41
CA SER A 106 -1.50 13.68 11.20
C SER A 106 -0.18 14.02 10.48
N GLU A 107 0.31 15.21 10.77
CA GLU A 107 1.63 15.65 10.36
C GLU A 107 2.54 15.63 11.60
N TYR A 108 3.71 15.01 11.46
CA TYR A 108 4.66 14.83 12.54
C TYR A 108 5.91 15.64 12.27
N GLU A 109 6.16 16.62 13.10
CA GLU A 109 7.40 17.39 13.08
C GLU A 109 8.54 16.58 13.68
N LEU A 110 9.67 16.50 12.98
CA LEU A 110 10.84 15.77 13.46
C LEU A 110 11.76 16.68 14.27
N GLU A 111 12.11 16.22 15.46
CA GLU A 111 13.15 16.79 16.29
C GLU A 111 14.47 16.03 16.12
N MET A 112 15.59 16.67 16.49
CA MET A 112 16.89 16.02 16.52
C MET A 112 16.86 14.86 17.53
N GLY A 113 17.36 13.70 17.12
CA GLY A 113 17.33 12.47 17.91
C GLY A 113 16.34 11.45 17.39
N ILE A 114 15.73 10.70 18.30
CA ILE A 114 14.80 9.61 17.99
C ILE A 114 13.36 10.11 18.11
N ASN A 115 12.61 10.01 17.03
CA ASN A 115 11.20 10.30 16.94
C ASN A 115 10.42 8.98 16.87
N GLN A 116 9.34 8.84 17.65
CA GLN A 116 8.57 7.60 17.73
C GLN A 116 7.32 7.59 16.85
N ASN A 117 6.91 8.75 16.37
CA ASN A 117 5.70 8.92 15.56
C ASN A 117 6.03 9.36 14.14
N PRO A 118 5.32 8.85 13.14
CA PRO A 118 4.32 7.77 13.14
C PRO A 118 4.94 6.37 13.25
N PHE A 119 6.25 6.27 13.22
CA PHE A 119 7.11 5.10 13.44
C PHE A 119 8.50 5.58 13.82
N LEU A 120 9.40 4.68 14.17
CA LEU A 120 10.74 5.05 14.62
C LEU A 120 11.54 5.72 13.50
N ILE A 121 11.90 6.99 13.70
CA ILE A 121 12.73 7.79 12.78
C ILE A 121 13.83 8.46 13.58
N LYS A 122 15.07 8.29 13.15
CA LYS A 122 16.20 8.98 13.73
C LYS A 122 16.66 10.13 12.84
N LEU A 123 16.79 11.33 13.42
CA LEU A 123 17.34 12.51 12.80
C LEU A 123 18.61 12.95 13.51
N GLU A 124 19.74 12.91 12.83
CA GLU A 124 21.05 13.18 13.40
C GLU A 124 21.97 13.94 12.44
N ARG A 125 22.95 14.66 12.98
CA ARG A 125 24.06 15.17 12.18
C ARG A 125 25.10 14.08 11.98
N SER A 126 25.62 13.94 10.77
CA SER A 126 26.64 12.97 10.41
C SER A 126 27.76 13.65 9.65
N ASP A 127 28.99 13.28 9.92
CA ASP A 127 30.18 13.77 9.20
C ASP A 127 30.38 13.04 7.87
N GLU A 128 29.67 11.91 7.66
CA GLU A 128 29.78 11.09 6.47
C GLU A 128 28.43 10.90 5.80
N ALA A 129 28.20 11.60 4.68
CA ALA A 129 27.03 11.41 3.85
C ALA A 129 27.20 10.18 2.93
N LYS A 130 26.09 9.42 2.78
CA LYS A 130 26.00 8.25 1.91
C LYS A 130 24.92 8.45 0.84
N LYS A 131 25.01 7.65 -0.23
CA LYS A 131 23.92 7.61 -1.23
C LYS A 131 22.62 7.18 -0.57
N PRO A 132 21.49 7.78 -0.95
CA PRO A 132 20.20 7.43 -0.37
C PRO A 132 19.81 5.99 -0.73
N ASN A 133 19.15 5.33 0.22
CA ASN A 133 18.57 4.00 0.03
C ASN A 133 17.14 3.95 0.62
N SER A 134 16.57 2.76 0.76
CA SER A 134 15.21 2.61 1.31
C SER A 134 15.13 2.89 2.82
N ARG A 135 16.24 2.82 3.56
CA ARG A 135 16.28 2.96 5.02
C ARG A 135 16.85 4.28 5.49
N GLU A 136 17.63 4.97 4.66
CA GLU A 136 18.30 6.20 5.07
C GLU A 136 18.50 7.18 3.92
N VAL A 137 18.48 8.45 4.26
CA VAL A 137 18.83 9.56 3.38
C VAL A 137 19.75 10.53 4.12
N CYS A 138 20.67 11.13 3.36
CA CYS A 138 21.52 12.21 3.84
C CYS A 138 21.14 13.49 3.09
N LEU A 139 20.69 14.50 3.83
CA LEU A 139 20.27 15.79 3.29
C LEU A 139 21.38 16.82 3.49
N TYR A 140 21.34 17.94 2.75
CA TYR A 140 22.20 19.08 3.02
C TYR A 140 21.94 19.64 4.43
N CYS A 141 23.01 20.12 5.10
CA CYS A 141 22.93 20.60 6.48
C CYS A 141 22.19 21.94 6.64
N ASP A 142 22.04 22.69 5.56
CA ASP A 142 21.37 24.00 5.50
C ASP A 142 19.87 23.91 5.21
N ILE A 143 19.32 22.69 5.12
CA ILE A 143 17.87 22.50 5.06
C ILE A 143 17.23 23.10 6.30
N LYS A 144 16.28 24.01 6.06
CA LYS A 144 15.53 24.67 7.12
C LYS A 144 14.62 23.68 7.84
N LEU A 145 14.64 23.69 9.15
CA LEU A 145 13.66 22.98 9.98
C LEU A 145 12.35 23.81 10.08
N PRO A 146 11.21 23.20 10.36
CA PRO A 146 11.03 21.80 10.69
C PRO A 146 10.98 20.87 9.49
N LEU A 147 11.34 19.62 9.69
CA LEU A 147 11.06 18.50 8.77
C LEU A 147 9.78 17.81 9.22
N ILE A 148 8.90 17.54 8.28
CA ILE A 148 7.57 17.00 8.56
C ILE A 148 7.39 15.65 7.89
N VAL A 149 6.97 14.64 8.67
CA VAL A 149 6.51 13.36 8.15
C VAL A 149 4.99 13.41 8.01
N ARG A 150 4.49 13.22 6.80
CA ARG A 150 3.07 13.31 6.48
C ARG A 150 2.63 12.32 5.41
N ARG A 151 1.34 12.19 5.24
CA ARG A 151 0.77 11.48 4.09
C ARG A 151 0.94 12.29 2.79
N PRO A 152 1.06 11.60 1.63
CA PRO A 152 1.04 12.27 0.33
C PRO A 152 -0.23 13.10 0.14
N LYS A 153 -0.07 14.29 -0.44
CA LYS A 153 -1.19 15.18 -0.82
C LYS A 153 -1.41 15.13 -2.33
N ILE A 154 -2.63 15.45 -2.75
CA ILE A 154 -2.95 15.61 -4.18
C ILE A 154 -2.12 16.78 -4.72
N GLY A 155 -1.45 16.55 -5.84
CA GLY A 155 -0.57 17.54 -6.44
C GLY A 155 0.90 17.44 -6.06
N ASP A 156 1.25 16.66 -5.05
CA ASP A 156 2.65 16.44 -4.65
C ASP A 156 3.54 16.05 -5.82
N THR A 157 4.70 16.67 -5.86
CA THR A 157 5.72 16.46 -6.90
C THR A 157 7.09 16.42 -6.27
N PHE A 158 8.04 15.75 -6.93
CA PHE A 158 9.43 15.68 -6.51
C PHE A 158 10.36 15.43 -7.70
N TYR A 159 11.65 15.51 -7.49
CA TYR A 159 12.69 15.20 -8.48
C TYR A 159 13.37 13.89 -8.07
N PRO A 160 12.97 12.74 -8.63
CA PRO A 160 13.46 11.44 -8.16
C PRO A 160 14.97 11.32 -8.26
N TYR A 161 15.65 10.95 -7.18
CA TYR A 161 17.08 10.73 -7.17
C TYR A 161 17.52 9.72 -8.26
N GLY A 162 18.52 10.09 -9.05
CA GLY A 162 19.00 9.30 -10.17
C GLY A 162 18.16 9.42 -11.45
N MET A 163 17.17 10.32 -11.49
CA MET A 163 16.34 10.58 -12.67
C MET A 163 16.39 12.07 -13.05
N LYS A 164 16.12 12.37 -14.32
CA LYS A 164 15.99 13.75 -14.78
C LYS A 164 14.52 14.21 -14.69
N GLY A 165 14.35 15.45 -14.23
CA GLY A 165 13.07 16.16 -14.26
C GLY A 165 12.12 15.89 -13.10
N LYS A 166 11.08 16.70 -13.06
CA LYS A 166 10.03 16.72 -12.04
C LYS A 166 8.99 15.63 -12.31
N LYS A 167 8.56 14.94 -11.28
CA LYS A 167 7.56 13.86 -11.38
C LYS A 167 6.44 14.03 -10.37
N LYS A 168 5.18 13.88 -10.81
CA LYS A 168 4.05 13.81 -9.89
C LYS A 168 4.14 12.54 -9.05
N LEU A 169 3.85 12.64 -7.75
CA LEU A 169 3.89 11.50 -6.84
C LEU A 169 2.92 10.40 -7.26
N SER A 170 1.72 10.79 -7.71
CA SER A 170 0.72 9.84 -8.24
C SER A 170 1.22 9.05 -9.45
N LYS A 171 2.01 9.69 -10.34
CA LYS A 171 2.63 9.00 -11.48
C LYS A 171 3.75 8.06 -11.02
N PHE A 172 4.56 8.48 -10.05
CA PHE A 172 5.60 7.63 -9.47
C PHE A 172 4.99 6.35 -8.88
N PHE A 173 3.93 6.46 -8.09
CA PHE A 173 3.23 5.30 -7.52
C PHE A 173 2.63 4.39 -8.59
N LYS A 174 2.09 4.97 -9.68
CA LYS A 174 1.56 4.20 -10.81
C LYS A 174 2.67 3.42 -11.51
N ASP A 175 3.80 4.05 -11.78
CA ASP A 175 4.95 3.44 -12.46
C ASP A 175 5.57 2.31 -11.60
N LYS A 176 5.56 2.49 -10.27
CA LYS A 176 5.95 1.46 -9.29
C LYS A 176 4.90 0.35 -9.13
N LYS A 177 3.76 0.46 -9.80
CA LYS A 177 2.64 -0.48 -9.70
C LYS A 177 2.14 -0.69 -8.26
N MET A 178 2.26 0.33 -7.42
CA MET A 178 1.78 0.25 -6.03
C MET A 178 0.28 0.02 -5.99
N SER A 179 -0.17 -0.87 -5.09
CA SER A 179 -1.60 -1.08 -4.82
C SER A 179 -2.23 0.18 -4.20
N ILE A 180 -3.56 0.24 -4.18
CA ILE A 180 -4.27 1.35 -3.53
C ILE A 180 -3.91 1.40 -2.03
N PHE A 181 -3.84 0.25 -1.36
CA PHE A 181 -3.46 0.18 0.05
C PHE A 181 -2.03 0.66 0.31
N ALA A 182 -1.07 0.25 -0.54
CA ALA A 182 0.31 0.70 -0.43
C ALA A 182 0.42 2.23 -0.57
N LYS A 183 -0.32 2.83 -1.52
CA LYS A 183 -0.36 4.29 -1.70
C LYS A 183 -0.95 5.02 -0.50
N GLN A 184 -2.03 4.48 0.09
CA GLN A 184 -2.68 5.04 1.29
C GLN A 184 -1.78 4.98 2.51
N ASN A 185 -0.97 3.93 2.63
CA ASN A 185 -0.05 3.74 3.76
C ASN A 185 1.30 4.42 3.57
N GLN A 186 1.56 5.02 2.41
CA GLN A 186 2.83 5.70 2.14
C GLN A 186 2.99 6.94 3.00
N TRP A 187 4.21 7.16 3.50
CA TRP A 187 4.64 8.38 4.17
C TRP A 187 5.68 9.12 3.34
N VAL A 188 5.70 10.43 3.45
CA VAL A 188 6.72 11.30 2.87
C VAL A 188 7.36 12.17 3.93
N LEU A 189 8.66 12.38 3.79
CA LEU A 189 9.39 13.43 4.50
C LEU A 189 9.32 14.69 3.65
N SER A 190 8.90 15.79 4.24
CA SER A 190 8.76 17.07 3.55
C SER A 190 9.36 18.21 4.36
N ASN A 191 9.69 19.30 3.66
CA ASN A 191 9.96 20.60 4.23
C ASN A 191 9.04 21.60 3.54
N ARG A 192 8.10 22.17 4.26
CA ARG A 192 7.03 22.99 3.66
C ARG A 192 6.32 22.21 2.53
N ASP A 193 6.38 22.74 1.30
CA ASP A 193 5.75 22.13 0.12
C ASP A 193 6.67 21.17 -0.65
N ASP A 194 7.95 21.13 -0.31
CA ASP A 194 8.91 20.27 -0.98
C ASP A 194 8.97 18.88 -0.33
N ILE A 195 8.84 17.84 -1.16
CA ILE A 195 9.10 16.47 -0.75
C ILE A 195 10.61 16.22 -0.81
N LEU A 196 11.17 15.74 0.29
CA LEU A 196 12.59 15.40 0.41
C LEU A 196 12.81 13.89 0.19
N TRP A 197 11.87 13.08 0.67
CA TRP A 197 11.96 11.63 0.59
C TRP A 197 10.57 10.98 0.62
N ILE A 198 10.30 10.12 -0.33
CA ILE A 198 9.20 9.16 -0.25
C ILE A 198 9.77 8.02 0.60
N ILE A 199 9.38 7.96 1.87
CA ILE A 199 9.99 7.12 2.89
C ILE A 199 9.92 5.64 2.48
N GLY A 200 11.06 4.97 2.51
CA GLY A 200 11.18 3.59 2.06
C GLY A 200 11.35 3.40 0.54
N GLU A 201 11.15 4.46 -0.27
CA GLU A 201 11.06 4.37 -1.72
C GLU A 201 12.13 5.17 -2.47
N ARG A 202 12.01 6.50 -2.50
CA ARG A 202 12.87 7.34 -3.32
C ARG A 202 13.05 8.74 -2.75
N ALA A 203 14.29 9.21 -2.70
CA ALA A 203 14.60 10.57 -2.28
C ALA A 203 14.47 11.59 -3.43
N ASP A 204 14.34 12.86 -3.07
CA ASP A 204 14.40 13.98 -4.02
C ASP A 204 15.85 14.39 -4.27
N ASN A 205 16.26 14.43 -5.52
CA ASN A 205 17.63 14.69 -5.95
C ASN A 205 18.16 16.08 -5.54
N ARG A 206 17.28 17.05 -5.34
CA ARG A 206 17.66 18.43 -5.02
C ARG A 206 18.24 18.58 -3.62
N PHE A 207 17.88 17.69 -2.70
CA PHE A 207 18.18 17.81 -1.29
C PHE A 207 19.21 16.80 -0.79
N ILE A 208 19.63 15.86 -1.63
CA ILE A 208 20.52 14.76 -1.24
C ILE A 208 21.98 15.21 -1.24
N LYS A 209 22.63 14.97 -0.11
CA LYS A 209 24.08 15.05 0.07
C LYS A 209 24.68 13.65 -0.02
N THR A 210 25.74 13.48 -0.77
CA THR A 210 26.37 12.16 -0.98
C THR A 210 27.81 12.07 -0.47
N LYS A 211 28.38 13.17 0.03
CA LYS A 211 29.74 13.26 0.58
C LYS A 211 29.82 14.36 1.64
N GLY A 212 30.63 14.14 2.68
CA GLY A 212 30.90 15.10 3.75
C GLY A 212 29.73 15.22 4.73
N LYS A 213 29.71 16.31 5.48
CA LYS A 213 28.71 16.52 6.55
C LYS A 213 27.28 16.61 6.00
N CYS A 214 26.37 15.99 6.69
CA CYS A 214 24.96 15.94 6.30
C CYS A 214 24.01 15.88 7.51
N LEU A 215 22.74 16.13 7.24
CA LEU A 215 21.63 15.79 8.12
C LEU A 215 21.10 14.42 7.70
N LYS A 216 21.34 13.42 8.53
CA LYS A 216 20.99 12.02 8.26
C LYS A 216 19.62 11.69 8.86
N ILE A 217 18.75 11.07 8.05
CA ILE A 217 17.46 10.53 8.47
C ILE A 217 17.46 9.04 8.20
N SER A 218 17.10 8.23 9.19
CA SER A 218 16.99 6.77 9.09
C SER A 218 15.74 6.22 9.76
N ILE A 219 15.22 5.08 9.21
CA ILE A 219 14.05 4.34 9.67
C ILE A 219 14.40 2.90 9.99
#